data_f9f7574600752ef3cdb8ef8c1feb715e
#
_entry.id   f9f7574600752ef3cdb8ef8c1feb715e
#
_cell.length_a   1.000
_cell.length_b   1.000
_cell.length_c   1.000
_cell.angle_alpha   90.00
_cell.angle_beta   90.00
_cell.angle_gamma   90.00
#
_symmetry.space_group_name_H-M   'P 1'
#
loop_
_entity.id
_entity.type
_entity.pdbx_description
1 polymer ?
#
loop_
_entity_poly.entity_id
_entity_poly.type
_entity_poly.pdbx_seq_one_letter_code
_entity_poly.pdbx_strand_id
1 'polypeptide(L)'
;MSKKNLLISICLSFFFSACQKKPDIDHSVAELIFQAETAFRNGYYNAALAITDSALVSSPRAADIHFLQGRVFTKLSRLNEAEVAYRTVLSLTPNYQGAWFNMGTNSIRQDDLPTAIANYKSEMQLYPSARTMVQIGRAYADLGKIDSAAFAYEDAIKTDRKNAAAYMRLGHLYKDKGDIEKAIEYATIGLDLDPENLDYKYIIGSLLLLNEEPKVSLPFFQAVTSKRPWHYWAHHNLGQALYRIGNEAQGQHYMDIAKELQKGIQEVENWRNLAKMNPDQLMLCVNLGNSLKNMGRIQEAKDAFLVALSINPMSFALQNNIANLCLMDGDTVQAINRYKTILSFDSTLVDIWLNLGVVHASSGRKNDARQAWMKGLEYDSDNNTLKKYIETLN
;
A
#
# COMPACT_ATOMS: atom_id res chain seq x y z
N MET A 1 32.54 -65.54 -9.95
CA MET A 1 32.29 -64.21 -9.37
C MET A 1 31.18 -63.54 -10.19
N SER A 2 30.15 -63.19 -9.51
CA SER A 2 28.77 -63.07 -9.98
C SER A 2 28.47 -61.71 -10.71
N LYS A 3 27.74 -61.87 -11.84
CA LYS A 3 27.19 -60.78 -12.71
C LYS A 3 26.14 -59.89 -12.03
N LYS A 4 26.11 -59.74 -10.68
CA LYS A 4 25.10 -58.96 -9.94
C LYS A 4 25.53 -57.56 -9.54
N ASN A 5 26.77 -57.11 -9.79
CA ASN A 5 27.25 -55.79 -9.34
C ASN A 5 27.37 -54.74 -10.44
N LEU A 6 26.84 -55.00 -11.66
CA LEU A 6 26.91 -54.06 -12.78
C LEU A 6 25.59 -53.38 -13.11
N LEU A 7 24.50 -53.65 -12.38
CA LEU A 7 23.18 -53.08 -12.65
C LEU A 7 22.71 -52.03 -11.62
N ILE A 8 23.49 -51.79 -10.56
CA ILE A 8 23.16 -50.74 -9.55
C ILE A 8 23.89 -49.40 -9.78
N SER A 9 24.90 -49.42 -10.68
CA SER A 9 25.68 -48.18 -10.96
C SER A 9 25.15 -47.34 -12.11
N ILE A 10 24.09 -47.75 -12.83
CA ILE A 10 23.50 -47.03 -13.96
C ILE A 10 22.20 -46.30 -13.61
N CYS A 11 21.56 -46.66 -12.47
CA CYS A 11 20.33 -45.98 -12.05
C CYS A 11 20.51 -44.78 -11.10
N LEU A 12 21.74 -44.46 -10.70
CA LEU A 12 22.07 -43.31 -9.84
C LEU A 12 22.58 -42.05 -10.55
N SER A 13 22.76 -42.14 -11.88
CA SER A 13 23.25 -41.00 -12.68
C SER A 13 22.18 -40.21 -13.44
N PHE A 14 20.89 -40.54 -13.26
CA PHE A 14 19.79 -39.84 -13.94
C PHE A 14 18.91 -38.99 -13.02
N PHE A 15 19.26 -38.83 -11.73
CA PHE A 15 18.48 -38.01 -10.77
C PHE A 15 19.16 -36.73 -10.32
N PHE A 16 20.24 -36.31 -10.95
CA PHE A 16 20.93 -35.04 -10.64
C PHE A 16 21.16 -34.20 -11.88
N SER A 17 20.08 -33.82 -12.59
CA SER A 17 20.20 -32.77 -13.61
C SER A 17 18.84 -32.17 -13.94
N ALA A 18 18.10 -31.73 -12.91
CA ALA A 18 16.98 -30.83 -13.08
C ALA A 18 17.11 -29.64 -12.10
N CYS A 19 18.33 -29.17 -11.87
CA CYS A 19 18.55 -27.75 -11.58
C CYS A 19 18.27 -27.02 -12.90
N GLN A 20 17.03 -26.55 -13.08
CA GLN A 20 16.74 -25.58 -14.11
C GLN A 20 17.67 -24.38 -13.84
N LYS A 21 18.75 -24.27 -14.63
CA LYS A 21 19.49 -23.01 -14.75
C LYS A 21 18.44 -21.94 -15.04
N LYS A 22 18.29 -20.96 -14.16
CA LYS A 22 17.69 -19.69 -14.56
C LYS A 22 18.38 -19.29 -15.86
N PRO A 23 17.62 -18.95 -16.92
CA PRO A 23 18.28 -18.46 -18.14
C PRO A 23 19.18 -17.30 -17.73
N ASP A 24 20.40 -17.29 -18.21
CA ASP A 24 21.37 -16.20 -18.05
C ASP A 24 20.66 -14.94 -18.62
N ILE A 25 20.15 -14.09 -17.75
CA ILE A 25 19.60 -12.79 -18.15
C ILE A 25 20.80 -11.97 -18.60
N ASP A 26 20.78 -11.51 -19.85
CA ASP A 26 21.77 -10.58 -20.35
C ASP A 26 21.94 -9.41 -19.39
N HIS A 27 23.16 -9.01 -19.08
CA HIS A 27 23.44 -7.92 -18.12
C HIS A 27 22.65 -6.65 -18.44
N SER A 28 22.41 -6.37 -19.72
CA SER A 28 21.58 -5.24 -20.18
C SER A 28 20.11 -5.38 -19.77
N VAL A 29 19.55 -6.59 -19.78
CA VAL A 29 18.16 -6.86 -19.39
C VAL A 29 18.00 -6.80 -17.87
N ALA A 30 18.99 -7.29 -17.12
CA ALA A 30 18.97 -7.18 -15.65
C ALA A 30 18.98 -5.72 -15.19
N GLU A 31 19.75 -4.86 -15.85
CA GLU A 31 19.77 -3.42 -15.60
C GLU A 31 18.43 -2.77 -15.92
N LEU A 32 17.79 -3.12 -17.05
CA LEU A 32 16.46 -2.63 -17.40
C LEU A 32 15.39 -3.06 -16.39
N ILE A 33 15.44 -4.30 -15.88
CA ILE A 33 14.55 -4.76 -14.80
C ILE A 33 14.75 -3.91 -13.55
N PHE A 34 15.98 -3.65 -13.14
CA PHE A 34 16.28 -2.82 -11.98
C PHE A 34 15.76 -1.38 -12.14
N GLN A 35 15.95 -0.79 -13.32
CA GLN A 35 15.45 0.54 -13.64
C GLN A 35 13.91 0.57 -13.63
N ALA A 36 13.24 -0.42 -14.21
CA ALA A 36 11.80 -0.54 -14.22
C ALA A 36 11.22 -0.75 -12.80
N GLU A 37 11.85 -1.60 -11.97
CA GLU A 37 11.50 -1.76 -10.56
C GLU A 37 11.67 -0.45 -9.77
N THR A 38 12.71 0.30 -10.07
CA THR A 38 12.97 1.60 -9.43
C THR A 38 11.93 2.62 -9.85
N ALA A 39 11.61 2.69 -11.15
CA ALA A 39 10.52 3.53 -11.65
C ALA A 39 9.17 3.16 -11.01
N PHE A 40 8.87 1.85 -10.92
CA PHE A 40 7.65 1.36 -10.28
C PHE A 40 7.56 1.77 -8.80
N ARG A 41 8.64 1.60 -8.03
CA ARG A 41 8.68 1.99 -6.61
C ARG A 41 8.51 3.50 -6.41
N ASN A 42 9.01 4.29 -7.35
CA ASN A 42 8.88 5.74 -7.32
C ASN A 42 7.53 6.24 -7.87
N GLY A 43 6.67 5.34 -8.36
CA GLY A 43 5.35 5.68 -8.90
C GLY A 43 5.37 6.17 -10.35
N TYR A 44 6.50 6.06 -11.06
CA TYR A 44 6.61 6.38 -12.50
C TYR A 44 6.11 5.20 -13.34
N TYR A 45 4.83 4.87 -13.20
CA TYR A 45 4.26 3.64 -13.76
C TYR A 45 4.38 3.54 -15.29
N ASN A 46 4.13 4.64 -16.02
CA ASN A 46 4.28 4.65 -17.48
C ASN A 46 5.75 4.53 -17.91
N ALA A 47 6.69 5.11 -17.15
CA ALA A 47 8.12 4.91 -17.41
C ALA A 47 8.53 3.46 -17.13
N ALA A 48 8.01 2.85 -16.06
CA ALA A 48 8.23 1.43 -15.79
C ALA A 48 7.71 0.55 -16.93
N LEU A 49 6.53 0.85 -17.50
CA LEU A 49 6.03 0.12 -18.68
C LEU A 49 6.95 0.30 -19.89
N ALA A 50 7.33 1.51 -20.24
CA ALA A 50 8.21 1.77 -21.40
C ALA A 50 9.56 1.05 -21.27
N ILE A 51 10.12 0.99 -20.05
CA ILE A 51 11.36 0.26 -19.78
C ILE A 51 11.14 -1.25 -19.93
N THR A 52 10.03 -1.78 -19.39
CA THR A 52 9.72 -3.21 -19.52
C THR A 52 9.43 -3.60 -20.96
N ASP A 53 8.75 -2.75 -21.74
CA ASP A 53 8.53 -2.97 -23.18
C ASP A 53 9.87 -3.05 -23.92
N SER A 54 10.80 -2.13 -23.63
CA SER A 54 12.14 -2.16 -24.22
C SER A 54 12.91 -3.43 -23.84
N ALA A 55 12.79 -3.88 -22.59
CA ALA A 55 13.44 -5.11 -22.13
C ALA A 55 12.85 -6.37 -22.80
N LEU A 56 11.55 -6.38 -23.08
CA LEU A 56 10.87 -7.49 -23.77
C LEU A 56 11.25 -7.61 -25.25
N VAL A 57 11.73 -6.54 -25.90
CA VAL A 57 12.29 -6.64 -27.27
C VAL A 57 13.48 -7.59 -27.28
N SER A 58 14.35 -7.51 -26.27
CA SER A 58 15.54 -8.37 -26.15
C SER A 58 15.25 -9.72 -25.49
N SER A 59 14.26 -9.76 -24.59
CA SER A 59 13.94 -10.95 -23.80
C SER A 59 12.43 -11.18 -23.70
N PRO A 60 11.74 -11.54 -24.79
CA PRO A 60 10.27 -11.64 -24.85
C PRO A 60 9.69 -12.76 -23.96
N ARG A 61 10.52 -13.68 -23.48
CA ARG A 61 10.13 -14.80 -22.62
C ARG A 61 10.58 -14.62 -21.15
N ALA A 62 10.98 -13.41 -20.75
CA ALA A 62 11.37 -13.13 -19.38
C ALA A 62 10.12 -12.98 -18.48
N ALA A 63 9.79 -14.03 -17.72
CA ALA A 63 8.62 -14.05 -16.84
C ALA A 63 8.64 -12.93 -15.80
N ASP A 64 9.82 -12.58 -15.26
CA ASP A 64 9.97 -11.49 -14.28
C ASP A 64 9.53 -10.12 -14.85
N ILE A 65 9.79 -9.86 -16.14
CA ILE A 65 9.38 -8.61 -16.79
C ILE A 65 7.86 -8.56 -16.96
N HIS A 66 7.26 -9.65 -17.46
CA HIS A 66 5.79 -9.74 -17.56
C HIS A 66 5.11 -9.63 -16.19
N PHE A 67 5.73 -10.20 -15.14
CA PHE A 67 5.23 -10.07 -13.78
C PHE A 67 5.26 -8.61 -13.30
N LEU A 68 6.35 -7.90 -13.57
CA LEU A 68 6.45 -6.48 -13.26
C LEU A 68 5.41 -5.66 -14.04
N GLN A 69 5.20 -5.94 -15.35
CA GLN A 69 4.13 -5.31 -16.12
C GLN A 69 2.75 -5.54 -15.48
N GLY A 70 2.46 -6.78 -15.09
CA GLY A 70 1.21 -7.10 -14.39
C GLY A 70 1.02 -6.27 -13.12
N ARG A 71 2.07 -6.09 -12.32
CA ARG A 71 2.05 -5.21 -11.13
C ARG A 71 1.80 -3.75 -11.49
N VAL A 72 2.45 -3.26 -12.54
CA VAL A 72 2.29 -1.87 -13.01
C VAL A 72 0.85 -1.65 -13.50
N PHE A 73 0.32 -2.54 -14.35
CA PHE A 73 -1.07 -2.46 -14.82
C PHE A 73 -2.07 -2.50 -13.67
N THR A 74 -1.81 -3.33 -12.64
CA THR A 74 -2.64 -3.36 -11.41
C THR A 74 -2.65 -2.00 -10.71
N LYS A 75 -1.50 -1.32 -10.62
CA LYS A 75 -1.40 0.02 -10.01
C LYS A 75 -2.13 1.08 -10.83
N LEU A 76 -2.09 0.97 -12.15
CA LEU A 76 -2.82 1.83 -13.09
C LEU A 76 -4.31 1.49 -13.21
N SER A 77 -4.82 0.50 -12.46
CA SER A 77 -6.19 -0.03 -12.55
C SER A 77 -6.55 -0.60 -13.93
N ARG A 78 -5.56 -0.92 -14.75
CA ARG A 78 -5.68 -1.58 -16.07
C ARG A 78 -5.74 -3.10 -15.85
N LEU A 79 -6.83 -3.56 -15.19
CA LEU A 79 -6.90 -4.91 -14.63
C LEU A 79 -6.92 -6.03 -15.69
N ASN A 80 -7.51 -5.78 -16.87
CA ASN A 80 -7.53 -6.75 -17.97
C ASN A 80 -6.11 -6.97 -18.53
N GLU A 81 -5.32 -5.91 -18.67
CA GLU A 81 -3.94 -6.01 -19.16
C GLU A 81 -3.03 -6.64 -18.10
N ALA A 82 -3.29 -6.35 -16.82
CA ALA A 82 -2.61 -7.05 -15.73
C ALA A 82 -2.87 -8.57 -15.76
N GLU A 83 -4.11 -8.98 -16.04
CA GLU A 83 -4.45 -10.39 -16.16
C GLU A 83 -3.71 -11.06 -17.32
N VAL A 84 -3.68 -10.42 -18.49
CA VAL A 84 -2.94 -10.93 -19.67
C VAL A 84 -1.46 -11.11 -19.31
N ALA A 85 -0.85 -10.11 -18.65
CA ALA A 85 0.55 -10.18 -18.24
C ALA A 85 0.81 -11.34 -17.27
N TYR A 86 -0.01 -11.53 -16.23
CA TYR A 86 0.15 -12.65 -15.30
C TYR A 86 -0.12 -14.01 -15.95
N ARG A 87 -1.08 -14.14 -16.87
CA ARG A 87 -1.29 -15.35 -17.65
C ARG A 87 -0.08 -15.68 -18.51
N THR A 88 0.58 -14.67 -19.10
CA THR A 88 1.84 -14.84 -19.83
C THR A 88 2.93 -15.37 -18.90
N VAL A 89 3.07 -14.79 -17.70
CA VAL A 89 4.00 -15.32 -16.67
C VAL A 89 3.77 -16.81 -16.41
N LEU A 90 2.51 -17.21 -16.18
CA LEU A 90 2.17 -18.59 -15.87
C LEU A 90 2.34 -19.54 -17.06
N SER A 91 2.20 -19.04 -18.31
CA SER A 91 2.49 -19.83 -19.50
C SER A 91 3.98 -20.09 -19.70
N LEU A 92 4.84 -19.15 -19.27
CA LEU A 92 6.30 -19.24 -19.33
C LEU A 92 6.86 -20.02 -18.15
N THR A 93 6.27 -19.81 -16.96
CA THR A 93 6.72 -20.40 -15.70
C THR A 93 5.48 -20.75 -14.87
N PRO A 94 4.92 -21.97 -15.02
CA PRO A 94 3.64 -22.37 -14.41
C PRO A 94 3.61 -22.26 -12.88
N ASN A 95 4.76 -22.34 -12.22
CA ASN A 95 4.92 -22.23 -10.79
C ASN A 95 5.55 -20.88 -10.37
N TYR A 96 5.27 -19.79 -11.09
CA TYR A 96 5.79 -18.47 -10.72
C TYR A 96 5.10 -17.95 -9.47
N GLN A 97 5.87 -17.77 -8.39
CA GLN A 97 5.34 -17.35 -7.08
C GLN A 97 4.69 -15.96 -7.15
N GLY A 98 3.48 -15.86 -6.65
CA GLY A 98 2.74 -14.61 -6.56
C GLY A 98 1.92 -14.25 -7.79
N ALA A 99 2.05 -14.95 -8.91
CA ALA A 99 1.25 -14.65 -10.10
C ALA A 99 -0.23 -14.93 -9.86
N TRP A 100 -0.58 -16.11 -9.36
CA TRP A 100 -1.94 -16.46 -8.98
C TRP A 100 -2.48 -15.57 -7.85
N PHE A 101 -1.63 -15.22 -6.87
CA PHE A 101 -2.03 -14.33 -5.78
C PHE A 101 -2.44 -12.94 -6.30
N ASN A 102 -1.64 -12.35 -7.21
CA ASN A 102 -1.96 -11.04 -7.77
C ASN A 102 -3.19 -11.08 -8.68
N MET A 103 -3.38 -12.15 -9.46
CA MET A 103 -4.62 -12.37 -10.22
C MET A 103 -5.83 -12.43 -9.28
N GLY A 104 -5.75 -13.18 -8.18
CA GLY A 104 -6.80 -13.21 -7.16
C GLY A 104 -7.11 -11.83 -6.58
N THR A 105 -6.08 -11.03 -6.29
CA THR A 105 -6.24 -9.66 -5.82
C THR A 105 -6.92 -8.76 -6.85
N ASN A 106 -6.61 -8.93 -8.14
CA ASN A 106 -7.26 -8.19 -9.22
C ASN A 106 -8.72 -8.61 -9.40
N SER A 107 -9.02 -9.91 -9.25
CA SER A 107 -10.41 -10.41 -9.29
C SER A 107 -11.27 -9.82 -8.15
N ILE A 108 -10.71 -9.64 -6.93
CA ILE A 108 -11.38 -8.91 -5.83
C ILE A 108 -11.71 -7.47 -6.27
N ARG A 109 -10.79 -6.77 -6.94
CA ARG A 109 -11.00 -5.39 -7.41
C ARG A 109 -12.09 -5.29 -8.49
N GLN A 110 -12.32 -6.38 -9.23
CA GLN A 110 -13.36 -6.52 -10.24
C GLN A 110 -14.68 -7.06 -9.68
N ASP A 111 -14.74 -7.27 -8.35
CA ASP A 111 -15.89 -7.90 -7.65
C ASP A 111 -16.19 -9.36 -8.09
N ASP A 112 -15.19 -10.03 -8.70
CA ASP A 112 -15.27 -11.43 -9.08
C ASP A 112 -14.68 -12.32 -7.97
N LEU A 113 -15.46 -12.47 -6.89
CA LEU A 113 -15.05 -13.23 -5.71
C LEU A 113 -14.83 -14.74 -6.01
N PRO A 114 -15.65 -15.42 -6.87
CA PRO A 114 -15.40 -16.82 -7.21
C PRO A 114 -14.05 -17.02 -7.90
N THR A 115 -13.71 -16.20 -8.89
CA THR A 115 -12.42 -16.25 -9.59
C THR A 115 -11.26 -15.90 -8.66
N ALA A 116 -11.45 -14.94 -7.75
CA ALA A 116 -10.44 -14.61 -6.73
C ALA A 116 -10.11 -15.83 -5.86
N ILE A 117 -11.12 -16.54 -5.35
CA ILE A 117 -10.93 -17.76 -4.54
C ILE A 117 -10.21 -18.84 -5.34
N ALA A 118 -10.57 -19.05 -6.61
CA ALA A 118 -9.92 -20.03 -7.47
C ALA A 118 -8.43 -19.71 -7.66
N ASN A 119 -8.11 -18.46 -7.96
CA ASN A 119 -6.73 -17.99 -8.13
C ASN A 119 -5.92 -18.14 -6.84
N TYR A 120 -6.46 -17.72 -5.68
CA TYR A 120 -5.78 -17.91 -4.40
C TYR A 120 -5.57 -19.38 -4.04
N LYS A 121 -6.53 -20.26 -4.37
CA LYS A 121 -6.35 -21.72 -4.19
C LYS A 121 -5.24 -22.27 -5.07
N SER A 122 -5.11 -21.79 -6.31
CA SER A 122 -4.00 -22.17 -7.20
C SER A 122 -2.64 -21.73 -6.60
N GLU A 123 -2.56 -20.51 -6.05
CA GLU A 123 -1.35 -20.07 -5.32
C GLU A 123 -1.07 -20.97 -4.11
N MET A 124 -2.10 -21.34 -3.34
CA MET A 124 -1.97 -22.19 -2.16
C MET A 124 -1.49 -23.62 -2.45
N GLN A 125 -1.83 -24.17 -3.62
CA GLN A 125 -1.34 -25.48 -4.06
C GLN A 125 0.18 -25.48 -4.29
N LEU A 126 0.73 -24.35 -4.72
CA LEU A 126 2.15 -24.18 -5.02
C LEU A 126 2.92 -23.61 -3.82
N TYR A 127 2.34 -22.64 -3.16
CA TYR A 127 2.96 -21.83 -2.10
C TYR A 127 2.00 -21.64 -0.92
N PRO A 128 1.85 -22.65 -0.05
CA PRO A 128 1.00 -22.55 1.13
C PRO A 128 1.43 -21.39 2.03
N SER A 129 0.49 -20.49 2.36
CA SER A 129 0.78 -19.35 3.24
C SER A 129 -0.47 -18.89 4.01
N ALA A 130 -0.29 -18.56 5.29
CA ALA A 130 -1.34 -17.98 6.11
C ALA A 130 -1.93 -16.69 5.51
N ARG A 131 -1.09 -15.88 4.86
CA ARG A 131 -1.53 -14.66 4.15
C ARG A 131 -2.57 -14.98 3.06
N THR A 132 -2.32 -15.98 2.24
CA THR A 132 -3.24 -16.37 1.16
C THR A 132 -4.52 -16.99 1.72
N MET A 133 -4.43 -17.78 2.81
CA MET A 133 -5.59 -18.32 3.53
C MET A 133 -6.50 -17.21 4.05
N VAL A 134 -5.93 -16.13 4.61
CA VAL A 134 -6.69 -14.95 5.05
C VAL A 134 -7.43 -14.29 3.89
N GLN A 135 -6.82 -14.18 2.70
CA GLN A 135 -7.51 -13.61 1.53
C GLN A 135 -8.65 -14.53 1.02
N ILE A 136 -8.47 -15.84 1.06
CA ILE A 136 -9.53 -16.82 0.75
C ILE A 136 -10.69 -16.66 1.75
N GLY A 137 -10.37 -16.60 3.03
CA GLY A 137 -11.36 -16.40 4.10
C GLY A 137 -12.16 -15.11 3.92
N ARG A 138 -11.46 -14.00 3.57
CA ARG A 138 -12.09 -12.73 3.27
C ARG A 138 -13.07 -12.85 2.09
N ALA A 139 -12.63 -13.43 0.97
CA ALA A 139 -13.49 -13.61 -0.19
C ALA A 139 -14.70 -14.50 0.11
N TYR A 140 -14.56 -15.51 0.98
CA TYR A 140 -15.71 -16.29 1.45
C TYR A 140 -16.66 -15.48 2.34
N ALA A 141 -16.14 -14.64 3.22
CA ALA A 141 -16.94 -13.75 4.06
C ALA A 141 -17.74 -12.75 3.20
N ASP A 142 -17.09 -12.14 2.21
CA ASP A 142 -17.71 -11.22 1.26
C ASP A 142 -18.81 -11.92 0.41
N LEU A 143 -18.70 -13.24 0.18
CA LEU A 143 -19.74 -14.09 -0.43
C LEU A 143 -20.83 -14.55 0.54
N GLY A 144 -20.79 -14.17 1.82
CA GLY A 144 -21.71 -14.66 2.84
C GLY A 144 -21.49 -16.12 3.26
N LYS A 145 -20.39 -16.76 2.82
CA LYS A 145 -20.03 -18.14 3.18
C LYS A 145 -19.28 -18.19 4.50
N ILE A 146 -19.98 -17.88 5.59
CA ILE A 146 -19.41 -17.62 6.91
C ILE A 146 -18.59 -18.80 7.46
N ASP A 147 -19.08 -20.03 7.33
CA ASP A 147 -18.36 -21.20 7.85
C ASP A 147 -17.09 -21.51 7.06
N SER A 148 -17.11 -21.28 5.74
CA SER A 148 -15.92 -21.40 4.90
C SER A 148 -14.87 -20.33 5.22
N ALA A 149 -15.32 -19.11 5.56
CA ALA A 149 -14.47 -18.04 5.99
C ALA A 149 -13.80 -18.36 7.35
N ALA A 150 -14.60 -18.84 8.32
CA ALA A 150 -14.07 -19.25 9.63
C ALA A 150 -13.00 -20.34 9.47
N PHE A 151 -13.28 -21.38 8.70
CA PHE A 151 -12.33 -22.45 8.44
C PHE A 151 -11.01 -21.94 7.85
N ALA A 152 -11.09 -21.04 6.85
CA ALA A 152 -9.90 -20.48 6.23
C ALA A 152 -9.06 -19.62 7.20
N TYR A 153 -9.70 -18.86 8.10
CA TYR A 153 -8.99 -18.07 9.10
C TYR A 153 -8.37 -18.94 10.18
N GLU A 154 -9.08 -19.97 10.66
CA GLU A 154 -8.55 -20.95 11.61
C GLU A 154 -7.34 -21.71 11.04
N ASP A 155 -7.40 -22.06 9.76
CA ASP A 155 -6.31 -22.74 9.06
C ASP A 155 -5.09 -21.82 8.88
N ALA A 156 -5.34 -20.50 8.65
CA ALA A 156 -4.30 -19.49 8.65
C ALA A 156 -3.61 -19.40 10.03
N ILE A 157 -4.36 -19.43 11.13
CA ILE A 157 -3.83 -19.43 12.51
C ILE A 157 -3.03 -20.72 12.81
N LYS A 158 -3.49 -21.88 12.36
CA LYS A 158 -2.74 -23.14 12.51
C LYS A 158 -1.40 -23.08 11.78
N THR A 159 -1.39 -22.46 10.60
CA THR A 159 -0.19 -22.31 9.77
C THR A 159 0.78 -21.27 10.35
N ASP A 160 0.25 -20.15 10.85
CA ASP A 160 1.01 -19.06 11.47
C ASP A 160 0.25 -18.50 12.68
N ARG A 161 0.63 -18.95 13.88
CA ARG A 161 0.02 -18.51 15.15
C ARG A 161 0.24 -17.04 15.49
N LYS A 162 1.15 -16.36 14.76
CA LYS A 162 1.42 -14.94 14.91
C LYS A 162 0.70 -14.08 13.87
N ASN A 163 -0.19 -14.67 13.08
CA ASN A 163 -0.95 -13.94 12.06
C ASN A 163 -2.07 -13.10 12.69
N ALA A 164 -1.75 -11.90 13.14
CA ALA A 164 -2.70 -10.97 13.75
C ALA A 164 -3.95 -10.75 12.88
N ALA A 165 -3.77 -10.67 11.54
CA ALA A 165 -4.88 -10.46 10.62
C ALA A 165 -5.92 -11.59 10.66
N ALA A 166 -5.50 -12.84 10.79
CA ALA A 166 -6.41 -13.99 10.87
C ALA A 166 -7.27 -13.92 12.14
N TYR A 167 -6.68 -13.60 13.29
CA TYR A 167 -7.41 -13.39 14.54
C TYR A 167 -8.43 -12.24 14.43
N MET A 168 -8.00 -11.10 13.89
CA MET A 168 -8.91 -9.96 13.71
C MET A 168 -10.07 -10.29 12.77
N ARG A 169 -9.85 -11.06 11.71
CA ARG A 169 -10.90 -11.51 10.79
C ARG A 169 -11.86 -12.48 11.46
N LEU A 170 -11.39 -13.37 12.32
CA LEU A 170 -12.28 -14.21 13.15
C LEU A 170 -13.09 -13.36 14.12
N GLY A 171 -12.48 -12.37 14.77
CA GLY A 171 -13.21 -11.43 15.62
C GLY A 171 -14.36 -10.75 14.88
N HIS A 172 -14.12 -10.24 13.67
CA HIS A 172 -15.19 -9.69 12.83
C HIS A 172 -16.30 -10.71 12.52
N LEU A 173 -15.91 -11.93 12.18
CA LEU A 173 -16.86 -12.99 11.84
C LEU A 173 -17.77 -13.34 13.02
N TYR A 174 -17.21 -13.45 14.24
CA TYR A 174 -17.97 -13.71 15.46
C TYR A 174 -18.88 -12.52 15.82
N LYS A 175 -18.42 -11.28 15.60
CA LYS A 175 -19.31 -10.09 15.72
C LYS A 175 -20.51 -10.20 14.80
N ASP A 176 -20.30 -10.56 13.53
CA ASP A 176 -21.38 -10.70 12.54
C ASP A 176 -22.33 -11.87 12.85
N LYS A 177 -21.84 -12.89 13.58
CA LYS A 177 -22.67 -13.97 14.17
C LYS A 177 -23.40 -13.55 15.45
N GLY A 178 -23.13 -12.37 16.00
CA GLY A 178 -23.70 -11.87 17.25
C GLY A 178 -22.98 -12.38 18.52
N ASP A 179 -21.90 -13.13 18.40
CA ASP A 179 -21.09 -13.62 19.53
C ASP A 179 -20.01 -12.59 19.87
N ILE A 180 -20.42 -11.54 20.58
CA ILE A 180 -19.56 -10.38 20.86
C ILE A 180 -18.40 -10.73 21.78
N GLU A 181 -18.61 -11.66 22.72
CA GLU A 181 -17.58 -12.10 23.67
C GLU A 181 -16.43 -12.76 22.93
N LYS A 182 -16.71 -13.74 22.04
CA LYS A 182 -15.68 -14.35 21.20
C LYS A 182 -15.06 -13.35 20.22
N ALA A 183 -15.84 -12.41 19.73
CA ALA A 183 -15.29 -11.36 18.85
C ALA A 183 -14.21 -10.54 19.58
N ILE A 184 -14.45 -10.17 20.84
CA ILE A 184 -13.49 -9.46 21.69
C ILE A 184 -12.28 -10.34 21.98
N GLU A 185 -12.47 -11.63 22.33
CA GLU A 185 -11.39 -12.58 22.59
C GLU A 185 -10.42 -12.65 21.41
N TYR A 186 -10.92 -12.96 20.20
CA TYR A 186 -10.06 -13.06 19.02
C TYR A 186 -9.44 -11.73 18.62
N ALA A 187 -10.19 -10.63 18.69
CA ALA A 187 -9.66 -9.31 18.36
C ALA A 187 -8.56 -8.87 19.35
N THR A 188 -8.68 -9.22 20.63
CA THR A 188 -7.63 -8.95 21.64
C THR A 188 -6.34 -9.66 21.30
N ILE A 189 -6.40 -10.96 20.96
CA ILE A 189 -5.21 -11.70 20.51
C ILE A 189 -4.59 -11.03 19.28
N GLY A 190 -5.41 -10.61 18.32
CA GLY A 190 -4.92 -9.90 17.14
C GLY A 190 -4.23 -8.58 17.46
N LEU A 191 -4.76 -7.80 18.41
CA LEU A 191 -4.14 -6.55 18.86
C LEU A 191 -2.85 -6.80 19.66
N ASP A 192 -2.81 -7.83 20.51
CA ASP A 192 -1.60 -8.19 21.26
C ASP A 192 -0.44 -8.58 20.32
N LEU A 193 -0.75 -9.16 19.17
CA LEU A 193 0.24 -9.51 18.14
C LEU A 193 0.71 -8.28 17.31
N ASP A 194 -0.12 -7.23 17.21
CA ASP A 194 0.21 -5.98 16.49
C ASP A 194 -0.36 -4.76 17.27
N PRO A 195 0.28 -4.39 18.42
CA PRO A 195 -0.27 -3.42 19.36
C PRO A 195 -0.38 -1.98 18.83
N GLU A 196 0.42 -1.64 17.82
CA GLU A 196 0.41 -0.30 17.23
C GLU A 196 -0.62 -0.14 16.11
N ASN A 197 -1.30 -1.20 15.71
CA ASN A 197 -2.27 -1.18 14.63
C ASN A 197 -3.54 -0.41 15.02
N LEU A 198 -3.70 0.75 14.43
CA LEU A 198 -4.83 1.64 14.72
C LEU A 198 -6.19 1.06 14.26
N ASP A 199 -6.19 0.25 13.20
CA ASP A 199 -7.42 -0.40 12.73
C ASP A 199 -7.87 -1.45 13.74
N TYR A 200 -6.93 -2.19 14.35
CA TYR A 200 -7.23 -3.16 15.40
C TYR A 200 -7.71 -2.46 16.68
N LYS A 201 -7.07 -1.36 17.07
CA LYS A 201 -7.55 -0.52 18.19
C LYS A 201 -8.98 -0.05 17.93
N TYR A 202 -9.29 0.45 16.74
CA TYR A 202 -10.65 0.85 16.38
C TYR A 202 -11.67 -0.30 16.50
N ILE A 203 -11.31 -1.48 16.01
CA ILE A 203 -12.17 -2.67 16.04
C ILE A 203 -12.49 -3.06 17.49
N ILE A 204 -11.47 -3.16 18.35
CA ILE A 204 -11.66 -3.51 19.77
C ILE A 204 -12.50 -2.46 20.48
N GLY A 205 -12.19 -1.16 20.28
CA GLY A 205 -13.02 -0.10 20.86
C GLY A 205 -14.48 -0.23 20.44
N SER A 206 -14.75 -0.57 19.19
CA SER A 206 -16.10 -0.75 18.67
C SER A 206 -16.80 -1.97 19.26
N LEU A 207 -16.07 -3.09 19.44
CA LEU A 207 -16.61 -4.30 20.08
C LEU A 207 -16.93 -4.05 21.55
N LEU A 208 -16.06 -3.38 22.30
CA LEU A 208 -16.28 -3.01 23.69
C LEU A 208 -17.47 -2.06 23.85
N LEU A 209 -17.61 -1.09 22.94
CA LEU A 209 -18.76 -0.19 22.95
C LEU A 209 -20.08 -0.94 22.67
N LEU A 210 -20.03 -1.94 21.79
CA LEU A 210 -21.16 -2.83 21.49
C LEU A 210 -21.47 -3.76 22.66
N ASN A 211 -20.46 -4.19 23.41
CA ASN A 211 -20.57 -5.01 24.62
C ASN A 211 -20.97 -4.22 25.87
N GLU A 212 -21.46 -2.98 25.69
CA GLU A 212 -21.87 -2.10 26.78
C GLU A 212 -20.74 -1.71 27.75
N GLU A 213 -19.51 -1.70 27.29
CA GLU A 213 -18.32 -1.30 28.03
C GLU A 213 -17.73 0.05 27.55
N PRO A 214 -18.54 1.15 27.55
CA PRO A 214 -18.13 2.42 26.94
C PRO A 214 -16.88 3.02 27.60
N LYS A 215 -16.72 2.86 28.92
CA LYS A 215 -15.55 3.38 29.63
C LYS A 215 -14.25 2.70 29.19
N VAL A 216 -14.29 1.39 28.96
CA VAL A 216 -13.13 0.59 28.53
C VAL A 216 -12.79 0.89 27.06
N SER A 217 -13.77 1.23 26.22
CA SER A 217 -13.56 1.54 24.80
C SER A 217 -12.82 2.87 24.55
N LEU A 218 -12.88 3.85 25.48
CA LEU A 218 -12.36 5.21 25.30
C LEU A 218 -10.89 5.25 24.84
N PRO A 219 -9.92 4.60 25.53
CA PRO A 219 -8.51 4.71 25.17
C PRO A 219 -8.20 4.22 23.76
N PHE A 220 -8.97 3.26 23.26
CA PHE A 220 -8.81 2.74 21.90
C PHE A 220 -9.22 3.77 20.84
N PHE A 221 -10.38 4.40 21.01
CA PHE A 221 -10.82 5.46 20.11
C PHE A 221 -9.95 6.71 20.21
N GLN A 222 -9.51 7.10 21.41
CA GLN A 222 -8.58 8.20 21.61
C GLN A 222 -7.25 7.98 20.90
N ALA A 223 -6.69 6.77 20.95
CA ALA A 223 -5.49 6.42 20.22
C ALA A 223 -5.67 6.59 18.69
N VAL A 224 -6.83 6.17 18.16
CA VAL A 224 -7.13 6.31 16.73
C VAL A 224 -7.32 7.77 16.35
N THR A 225 -8.14 8.55 17.06
CA THR A 225 -8.43 9.94 16.74
C THR A 225 -7.21 10.84 16.86
N SER A 226 -6.31 10.54 17.80
CA SER A 226 -5.03 11.24 17.97
C SER A 226 -4.07 11.07 16.78
N LYS A 227 -3.99 9.87 16.22
CA LYS A 227 -3.08 9.53 15.12
C LYS A 227 -3.72 9.67 13.74
N ARG A 228 -5.06 9.52 13.67
CA ARG A 228 -5.88 9.65 12.47
C ARG A 228 -7.03 10.61 12.73
N PRO A 229 -6.78 11.93 12.81
CA PRO A 229 -7.81 12.93 13.13
C PRO A 229 -8.93 12.99 12.08
N TRP A 230 -8.72 12.39 10.92
CA TRP A 230 -9.68 12.26 9.84
C TRP A 230 -10.58 11.01 9.94
N HIS A 231 -10.43 10.17 10.97
CA HIS A 231 -11.16 8.90 11.10
C HIS A 231 -12.56 9.15 11.67
N TYR A 232 -13.55 9.37 10.79
CA TYR A 232 -14.94 9.68 11.12
C TYR A 232 -15.53 8.77 12.21
N TRP A 233 -15.50 7.45 11.97
CA TRP A 233 -16.13 6.49 12.89
C TRP A 233 -15.46 6.44 14.26
N ALA A 234 -14.19 6.74 14.38
CA ALA A 234 -13.53 6.78 15.68
C ALA A 234 -13.98 8.01 16.48
N HIS A 235 -14.14 9.18 15.85
CA HIS A 235 -14.73 10.35 16.51
C HIS A 235 -16.19 10.11 16.89
N HIS A 236 -16.98 9.54 15.98
CA HIS A 236 -18.37 9.21 16.24
C HIS A 236 -18.53 8.26 17.43
N ASN A 237 -17.80 7.14 17.44
CA ASN A 237 -17.88 6.14 18.51
C ASN A 237 -17.30 6.66 19.83
N LEU A 238 -16.25 7.49 19.79
CA LEU A 238 -15.72 8.18 20.97
C LEU A 238 -16.79 9.11 21.58
N GLY A 239 -17.48 9.88 20.74
CA GLY A 239 -18.60 10.70 21.15
C GLY A 239 -19.71 9.89 21.81
N GLN A 240 -20.13 8.78 21.20
CA GLN A 240 -21.13 7.87 21.77
C GLN A 240 -20.68 7.27 23.11
N ALA A 241 -19.43 6.82 23.22
CA ALA A 241 -18.90 6.25 24.45
C ALA A 241 -18.91 7.30 25.59
N LEU A 242 -18.52 8.54 25.30
CA LEU A 242 -18.56 9.64 26.25
C LEU A 242 -19.99 9.98 26.71
N TYR A 243 -20.95 9.99 25.80
CA TYR A 243 -22.37 10.16 26.14
C TYR A 243 -22.86 9.08 27.11
N ARG A 244 -22.55 7.80 26.84
CA ARG A 244 -22.97 6.67 27.67
C ARG A 244 -22.39 6.70 29.08
N ILE A 245 -21.24 7.36 29.30
CA ILE A 245 -20.63 7.54 30.64
C ILE A 245 -21.03 8.87 31.30
N GLY A 246 -21.97 9.66 30.74
CA GLY A 246 -22.44 10.91 31.27
C GLY A 246 -21.60 12.14 30.98
N ASN A 247 -20.58 12.05 30.11
CA ASN A 247 -19.75 13.19 29.69
C ASN A 247 -20.30 13.80 28.40
N GLU A 248 -21.48 14.41 28.49
CA GLU A 248 -22.25 14.89 27.34
C GLU A 248 -21.52 15.99 26.56
N ALA A 249 -20.88 16.93 27.24
CA ALA A 249 -20.20 18.07 26.59
C ALA A 249 -19.06 17.61 25.68
N GLN A 250 -18.20 16.69 26.17
CA GLN A 250 -17.14 16.11 25.35
C GLN A 250 -17.71 15.18 24.27
N GLY A 251 -18.76 14.43 24.59
CA GLY A 251 -19.47 13.58 23.64
C GLY A 251 -19.94 14.40 22.42
N GLN A 252 -20.63 15.53 22.69
CA GLN A 252 -21.09 16.43 21.62
C GLN A 252 -19.93 16.98 20.79
N HIS A 253 -18.86 17.41 21.42
CA HIS A 253 -17.67 17.91 20.71
C HIS A 253 -17.13 16.89 19.66
N TYR A 254 -16.98 15.63 20.04
CA TYR A 254 -16.51 14.60 19.10
C TYR A 254 -17.54 14.25 18.03
N MET A 255 -18.83 14.32 18.33
CA MET A 255 -19.90 14.15 17.35
C MET A 255 -19.91 15.29 16.31
N ASP A 256 -19.64 16.52 16.73
CA ASP A 256 -19.54 17.67 15.82
C ASP A 256 -18.32 17.53 14.88
N ILE A 257 -17.16 17.08 15.40
CA ILE A 257 -16.01 16.76 14.57
C ILE A 257 -16.38 15.68 13.53
N ALA A 258 -17.05 14.60 13.96
CA ALA A 258 -17.47 13.55 13.03
C ALA A 258 -18.39 14.10 11.93
N LYS A 259 -19.32 14.97 12.26
CA LYS A 259 -20.23 15.59 11.29
C LYS A 259 -19.49 16.42 10.25
N GLU A 260 -18.46 17.18 10.63
CA GLU A 260 -17.64 17.93 9.67
C GLU A 260 -16.79 16.99 8.78
N LEU A 261 -16.22 15.93 9.35
CA LEU A 261 -15.49 14.93 8.60
C LEU A 261 -16.34 14.21 7.54
N GLN A 262 -17.64 14.03 7.79
CA GLN A 262 -18.55 13.39 6.85
C GLN A 262 -18.64 14.13 5.52
N LYS A 263 -18.57 15.46 5.53
CA LYS A 263 -18.57 16.29 4.32
C LYS A 263 -17.34 16.02 3.46
N GLY A 264 -16.15 15.97 4.09
CA GLY A 264 -14.90 15.65 3.40
C GLY A 264 -14.89 14.24 2.81
N ILE A 265 -15.48 13.27 3.52
CA ILE A 265 -15.61 11.89 3.01
C ILE A 265 -16.45 11.86 1.74
N GLN A 266 -17.59 12.57 1.74
CA GLN A 266 -18.47 12.63 0.57
C GLN A 266 -17.74 13.25 -0.64
N GLU A 267 -16.96 14.30 -0.42
CA GLU A 267 -16.16 14.93 -1.47
C GLU A 267 -15.11 13.96 -2.04
N VAL A 268 -14.37 13.26 -1.16
CA VAL A 268 -13.38 12.24 -1.58
C VAL A 268 -14.04 11.13 -2.39
N GLU A 269 -15.19 10.61 -1.96
CA GLU A 269 -15.89 9.54 -2.68
C GLU A 269 -16.39 10.02 -4.06
N ASN A 270 -16.86 11.26 -4.17
CA ASN A 270 -17.26 11.84 -5.45
C ASN A 270 -16.05 11.89 -6.42
N TRP A 271 -14.91 12.43 -5.97
CA TRP A 271 -13.71 12.48 -6.81
C TRP A 271 -13.18 11.08 -7.14
N ARG A 272 -13.23 10.13 -6.20
CA ARG A 272 -12.81 8.75 -6.43
C ARG A 272 -13.64 8.06 -7.51
N ASN A 273 -14.97 8.21 -7.46
CA ASN A 273 -15.86 7.65 -8.46
C ASN A 273 -15.63 8.28 -9.85
N LEU A 274 -15.48 9.60 -9.92
CA LEU A 274 -15.18 10.28 -11.18
C LEU A 274 -13.84 9.84 -11.78
N ALA A 275 -12.78 9.74 -10.96
CA ALA A 275 -11.48 9.26 -11.39
C ALA A 275 -11.49 7.79 -11.83
N LYS A 276 -12.30 6.94 -11.18
CA LYS A 276 -12.47 5.54 -11.58
C LYS A 276 -13.16 5.42 -12.95
N MET A 277 -14.14 6.28 -13.22
CA MET A 277 -14.87 6.30 -14.51
C MET A 277 -14.03 6.92 -15.64
N ASN A 278 -13.08 7.78 -15.32
CA ASN A 278 -12.26 8.53 -16.28
C ASN A 278 -10.78 8.52 -15.87
N PRO A 279 -10.10 7.36 -15.92
CA PRO A 279 -8.78 7.16 -15.33
C PRO A 279 -7.67 8.01 -15.98
N ASP A 280 -7.86 8.48 -17.23
CA ASP A 280 -6.87 9.25 -17.97
C ASP A 280 -7.06 10.78 -17.76
N GLN A 281 -8.05 11.22 -17.00
CA GLN A 281 -8.27 12.61 -16.71
C GLN A 281 -7.43 13.10 -15.53
N LEU A 282 -6.32 13.75 -15.83
CA LEU A 282 -5.35 14.28 -14.86
C LEU A 282 -6.00 15.04 -13.70
N MET A 283 -6.92 15.96 -14.01
CA MET A 283 -7.52 16.85 -13.00
C MET A 283 -8.36 16.09 -11.96
N LEU A 284 -8.99 14.97 -12.33
CA LEU A 284 -9.78 14.18 -11.38
C LEU A 284 -8.87 13.51 -10.35
N CYS A 285 -7.72 12.96 -10.77
CA CYS A 285 -6.72 12.41 -9.87
C CYS A 285 -6.10 13.50 -8.98
N VAL A 286 -5.87 14.69 -9.52
CA VAL A 286 -5.35 15.84 -8.75
C VAL A 286 -6.35 16.30 -7.71
N ASN A 287 -7.63 16.44 -8.06
CA ASN A 287 -8.68 16.84 -7.12
C ASN A 287 -8.87 15.79 -6.02
N LEU A 288 -8.87 14.51 -6.38
CA LEU A 288 -8.89 13.41 -5.39
C LEU A 288 -7.70 13.53 -4.42
N GLY A 289 -6.49 13.70 -4.94
CA GLY A 289 -5.27 13.86 -4.14
C GLY A 289 -5.35 15.07 -3.19
N ASN A 290 -5.86 16.21 -3.68
CA ASN A 290 -6.04 17.41 -2.85
C ASN A 290 -7.09 17.20 -1.74
N SER A 291 -8.25 16.63 -2.05
CA SER A 291 -9.29 16.36 -1.06
C SER A 291 -8.79 15.37 0.02
N LEU A 292 -8.07 14.31 -0.39
CA LEU A 292 -7.44 13.37 0.53
C LEU A 292 -6.38 14.04 1.41
N LYS A 293 -5.53 14.90 0.84
CA LYS A 293 -4.53 15.68 1.58
C LYS A 293 -5.19 16.60 2.61
N ASN A 294 -6.25 17.31 2.24
CA ASN A 294 -6.99 18.20 3.13
C ASN A 294 -7.63 17.46 4.30
N MET A 295 -8.02 16.20 4.10
CA MET A 295 -8.49 15.32 5.17
C MET A 295 -7.36 14.73 6.02
N GLY A 296 -6.07 14.91 5.67
CA GLY A 296 -4.94 14.28 6.35
C GLY A 296 -4.73 12.81 5.97
N ARG A 297 -5.39 12.30 4.91
CA ARG A 297 -5.22 10.93 4.39
C ARG A 297 -3.99 10.85 3.50
N ILE A 298 -2.81 11.07 4.11
CA ILE A 298 -1.55 11.36 3.41
C ILE A 298 -1.15 10.25 2.43
N GLN A 299 -1.23 8.98 2.83
CA GLN A 299 -0.83 7.87 1.97
C GLN A 299 -1.74 7.75 0.74
N GLU A 300 -3.04 7.90 0.92
CA GLU A 300 -3.99 7.84 -0.20
C GLU A 300 -3.89 9.06 -1.12
N ALA A 301 -3.60 10.23 -0.57
CA ALA A 301 -3.29 11.43 -1.36
C ALA A 301 -2.04 11.22 -2.23
N LYS A 302 -1.02 10.60 -1.66
CA LYS A 302 0.22 10.23 -2.36
C LYS A 302 -0.08 9.28 -3.52
N ASP A 303 -0.88 8.23 -3.29
CA ASP A 303 -1.28 7.28 -4.32
C ASP A 303 -2.07 7.97 -5.46
N ALA A 304 -2.99 8.87 -5.14
CA ALA A 304 -3.75 9.63 -6.14
C ALA A 304 -2.85 10.55 -6.99
N PHE A 305 -1.90 11.25 -6.36
CA PHE A 305 -0.93 12.06 -7.11
C PHE A 305 0.07 11.23 -7.92
N LEU A 306 0.41 10.01 -7.49
CA LEU A 306 1.24 9.09 -8.29
C LEU A 306 0.51 8.63 -9.55
N VAL A 307 -0.80 8.38 -9.47
CA VAL A 307 -1.63 8.11 -10.65
C VAL A 307 -1.66 9.35 -11.55
N ALA A 308 -1.89 10.55 -10.99
CA ALA A 308 -1.84 11.81 -11.77
C ALA A 308 -0.47 12.00 -12.43
N LEU A 309 0.62 11.71 -11.75
CA LEU A 309 1.97 11.80 -12.28
C LEU A 309 2.22 10.79 -13.41
N SER A 310 1.57 9.63 -13.39
CA SER A 310 1.67 8.66 -14.50
C SER A 310 1.02 9.19 -15.78
N ILE A 311 0.01 10.07 -15.66
CA ILE A 311 -0.63 10.73 -16.80
C ILE A 311 0.24 11.89 -17.32
N ASN A 312 0.84 12.67 -16.41
CA ASN A 312 1.76 13.77 -16.76
C ASN A 312 3.09 13.66 -15.98
N PRO A 313 4.05 12.85 -16.48
CA PRO A 313 5.31 12.57 -15.77
C PRO A 313 6.22 13.78 -15.54
N MET A 314 6.08 14.82 -16.38
CA MET A 314 6.90 16.04 -16.30
C MET A 314 6.28 17.15 -15.45
N SER A 315 5.21 16.85 -14.71
CA SER A 315 4.59 17.84 -13.82
C SER A 315 5.40 18.06 -12.55
N PHE A 316 6.22 19.11 -12.54
CA PHE A 316 6.98 19.51 -11.34
C PHE A 316 6.07 19.83 -10.15
N ALA A 317 4.88 20.38 -10.41
CA ALA A 317 3.89 20.65 -9.36
C ALA A 317 3.43 19.35 -8.66
N LEU A 318 3.16 18.27 -9.41
CA LEU A 318 2.80 16.98 -8.84
C LEU A 318 3.97 16.35 -8.08
N GLN A 319 5.18 16.40 -8.62
CA GLN A 319 6.39 15.96 -7.95
C GLN A 319 6.59 16.67 -6.61
N ASN A 320 6.42 17.99 -6.59
CA ASN A 320 6.51 18.81 -5.39
C ASN A 320 5.41 18.44 -4.36
N ASN A 321 4.16 18.26 -4.82
CA ASN A 321 3.06 17.83 -3.96
C ASN A 321 3.36 16.48 -3.31
N ILE A 322 3.87 15.51 -4.07
CA ILE A 322 4.23 14.19 -3.54
C ILE A 322 5.41 14.32 -2.57
N ALA A 323 6.42 15.15 -2.86
CA ALA A 323 7.54 15.40 -1.96
C ALA A 323 7.05 15.97 -0.62
N ASN A 324 6.13 16.94 -0.65
CA ASN A 324 5.54 17.51 0.56
C ASN A 324 4.75 16.47 1.37
N LEU A 325 4.01 15.57 0.70
CA LEU A 325 3.32 14.47 1.37
C LEU A 325 4.30 13.45 1.98
N CYS A 326 5.43 13.18 1.32
CA CYS A 326 6.49 12.34 1.90
C CYS A 326 7.04 12.95 3.19
N LEU A 327 7.19 14.28 3.27
CA LEU A 327 7.61 14.97 4.50
C LEU A 327 6.57 14.86 5.61
N MET A 328 5.29 15.01 5.28
CA MET A 328 4.21 14.83 6.25
C MET A 328 4.14 13.40 6.80
N ASP A 329 4.58 12.42 6.01
CA ASP A 329 4.66 10.99 6.36
C ASP A 329 6.00 10.60 7.03
N GLY A 330 6.94 11.55 7.15
CA GLY A 330 8.27 11.34 7.73
C GLY A 330 9.31 10.75 6.77
N ASP A 331 8.97 10.47 5.51
CA ASP A 331 9.89 9.95 4.51
C ASP A 331 10.72 11.07 3.86
N THR A 332 11.66 11.58 4.64
CA THR A 332 12.57 12.66 4.19
C THR A 332 13.47 12.25 3.03
N VAL A 333 13.82 10.97 2.93
CA VAL A 333 14.69 10.45 1.86
C VAL A 333 13.97 10.53 0.51
N GLN A 334 12.72 10.08 0.46
CA GLN A 334 11.93 10.13 -0.76
C GLN A 334 11.63 11.59 -1.18
N ALA A 335 11.35 12.48 -0.21
CA ALA A 335 11.14 13.89 -0.48
C ALA A 335 12.37 14.54 -1.12
N ILE A 336 13.56 14.34 -0.55
CA ILE A 336 14.82 14.86 -1.09
C ILE A 336 15.08 14.36 -2.51
N ASN A 337 14.87 13.05 -2.75
CA ASN A 337 15.07 12.48 -4.09
C ASN A 337 14.15 13.13 -5.11
N ARG A 338 12.90 13.42 -4.76
CA ARG A 338 11.95 14.10 -5.66
C ARG A 338 12.36 15.55 -5.93
N TYR A 339 12.77 16.31 -4.92
CA TYR A 339 13.27 17.68 -5.14
C TYR A 339 14.51 17.68 -6.04
N LYS A 340 15.47 16.77 -5.81
CA LYS A 340 16.65 16.64 -6.67
C LYS A 340 16.26 16.27 -8.10
N THR A 341 15.27 15.43 -8.29
CA THR A 341 14.76 15.08 -9.63
C THR A 341 14.18 16.32 -10.32
N ILE A 342 13.34 17.12 -9.64
CA ILE A 342 12.82 18.37 -10.20
C ILE A 342 13.97 19.29 -10.61
N LEU A 343 14.94 19.52 -9.72
CA LEU A 343 16.08 20.41 -9.94
C LEU A 343 17.05 19.91 -11.02
N SER A 344 17.06 18.62 -11.31
CA SER A 344 17.86 18.07 -12.44
C SER A 344 17.25 18.42 -13.81
N PHE A 345 15.94 18.69 -13.88
CA PHE A 345 15.24 19.15 -15.08
C PHE A 345 15.21 20.67 -15.19
N ASP A 346 14.98 21.33 -14.06
CA ASP A 346 14.93 22.80 -13.98
C ASP A 346 15.54 23.30 -12.67
N SER A 347 16.80 23.68 -12.72
CA SER A 347 17.55 24.21 -11.56
C SER A 347 17.16 25.65 -11.19
N THR A 348 16.37 26.34 -11.98
CA THR A 348 15.96 27.73 -11.72
C THR A 348 14.80 27.85 -10.72
N LEU A 349 14.19 26.73 -10.33
CA LEU A 349 13.03 26.68 -9.44
C LEU A 349 13.43 26.97 -7.98
N VAL A 350 13.42 28.25 -7.61
CA VAL A 350 13.84 28.76 -6.29
C VAL A 350 13.06 28.13 -5.14
N ASP A 351 11.74 27.94 -5.31
CA ASP A 351 10.89 27.31 -4.27
C ASP A 351 11.30 25.86 -3.97
N ILE A 352 11.84 25.15 -4.96
CA ILE A 352 12.30 23.79 -4.77
C ILE A 352 13.63 23.76 -3.98
N TRP A 353 14.52 24.71 -4.26
CA TRP A 353 15.72 24.90 -3.45
C TRP A 353 15.39 25.27 -2.01
N LEU A 354 14.37 26.13 -1.81
CA LEU A 354 13.87 26.48 -0.48
C LEU A 354 13.40 25.22 0.26
N ASN A 355 12.51 24.45 -0.36
CA ASN A 355 11.97 23.22 0.23
C ASN A 355 13.05 22.18 0.54
N LEU A 356 13.99 21.97 -0.38
CA LEU A 356 15.13 21.07 -0.20
C LEU A 356 15.97 21.48 1.02
N GLY A 357 16.26 22.77 1.17
CA GLY A 357 16.99 23.29 2.31
C GLY A 357 16.23 23.12 3.63
N VAL A 358 14.92 23.36 3.66
CA VAL A 358 14.07 23.14 4.85
C VAL A 358 14.13 21.68 5.30
N VAL A 359 14.05 20.74 4.35
CA VAL A 359 14.15 19.29 4.67
C VAL A 359 15.52 18.92 5.23
N HIS A 360 16.59 19.45 4.64
CA HIS A 360 17.94 19.23 5.17
C HIS A 360 18.08 19.79 6.59
N ALA A 361 17.58 21.01 6.83
CA ALA A 361 17.64 21.65 8.15
C ALA A 361 16.86 20.87 9.21
N SER A 362 15.63 20.43 8.90
CA SER A 362 14.80 19.63 9.81
C SER A 362 15.41 18.25 10.12
N SER A 363 16.25 17.73 9.22
CA SER A 363 17.01 16.49 9.39
C SER A 363 18.38 16.72 10.08
N GLY A 364 18.67 17.91 10.61
CA GLY A 364 19.92 18.23 11.27
C GLY A 364 21.12 18.46 10.32
N ARG A 365 20.92 18.40 9.01
CA ARG A 365 21.95 18.55 7.98
C ARG A 365 22.14 20.03 7.61
N LYS A 366 22.64 20.83 8.56
CA LYS A 366 22.75 22.28 8.42
C LYS A 366 23.58 22.73 7.20
N ASN A 367 24.68 22.03 6.89
CA ASN A 367 25.54 22.38 5.75
C ASN A 367 24.82 22.16 4.41
N ASP A 368 24.11 21.04 4.27
CA ASP A 368 23.31 20.74 3.05
C ASP A 368 22.16 21.74 2.89
N ALA A 369 21.53 22.14 4.00
CA ALA A 369 20.49 23.16 4.00
C ALA A 369 21.02 24.50 3.50
N ARG A 370 22.16 24.94 4.04
CA ARG A 370 22.83 26.19 3.63
C ARG A 370 23.18 26.15 2.15
N GLN A 371 23.74 25.04 1.66
CA GLN A 371 24.08 24.89 0.22
C GLN A 371 22.84 24.98 -0.67
N ALA A 372 21.75 24.31 -0.29
CA ALA A 372 20.50 24.36 -1.05
C ALA A 372 19.96 25.81 -1.13
N TRP A 373 19.90 26.53 -0.01
CA TRP A 373 19.41 27.91 0.01
C TRP A 373 20.33 28.88 -0.71
N MET A 374 21.66 28.69 -0.65
CA MET A 374 22.59 29.49 -1.43
C MET A 374 22.42 29.25 -2.94
N LYS A 375 22.14 28.01 -3.36
CA LYS A 375 21.81 27.69 -4.75
C LYS A 375 20.52 28.40 -5.20
N GLY A 376 19.49 28.47 -4.36
CA GLY A 376 18.30 29.25 -4.64
C GLY A 376 18.60 30.74 -4.82
N LEU A 377 19.50 31.31 -4.01
CA LEU A 377 19.92 32.72 -4.12
C LEU A 377 20.75 33.04 -5.40
N GLU A 378 21.37 32.03 -6.03
CA GLU A 378 22.02 32.24 -7.34
C GLU A 378 21.00 32.61 -8.43
N TYR A 379 19.74 32.16 -8.30
CA TYR A 379 18.64 32.43 -9.25
C TYR A 379 17.74 33.59 -8.83
N ASP A 380 17.62 33.84 -7.52
CA ASP A 380 16.86 34.96 -6.95
C ASP A 380 17.64 35.57 -5.79
N SER A 381 18.55 36.49 -6.14
CA SER A 381 19.49 37.13 -5.19
C SER A 381 18.78 37.98 -4.14
N ASP A 382 17.56 38.41 -4.39
CA ASP A 382 16.79 39.29 -3.50
C ASP A 382 15.79 38.54 -2.62
N ASN A 383 15.76 37.20 -2.67
CA ASN A 383 14.86 36.38 -1.90
C ASN A 383 15.10 36.48 -0.38
N ASN A 384 14.30 37.31 0.27
CA ASN A 384 14.41 37.58 1.71
C ASN A 384 14.14 36.31 2.55
N THR A 385 13.31 35.40 2.06
CA THR A 385 13.01 34.14 2.75
C THR A 385 14.25 33.26 2.85
N LEU A 386 14.96 33.06 1.74
CA LEU A 386 16.20 32.28 1.70
C LEU A 386 17.29 32.92 2.59
N LYS A 387 17.45 34.24 2.51
CA LYS A 387 18.42 34.99 3.37
C LYS A 387 18.11 34.73 4.85
N LYS A 388 16.85 34.88 5.25
CA LYS A 388 16.43 34.67 6.64
C LYS A 388 16.71 33.22 7.11
N TYR A 389 16.42 32.23 6.27
CA TYR A 389 16.69 30.82 6.62
C TYR A 389 18.18 30.55 6.80
N ILE A 390 19.05 31.13 5.96
CA ILE A 390 20.50 30.98 6.10
C ILE A 390 21.00 31.61 7.45
N GLU A 391 20.46 32.77 7.82
CA GLU A 391 20.76 33.42 9.09
C GLU A 391 20.38 32.61 10.32
N THR A 392 19.25 31.86 10.23
CA THR A 392 18.77 31.00 11.34
C THR A 392 19.64 29.76 11.57
N LEU A 393 20.57 29.43 10.67
CA LEU A 393 21.49 28.28 10.84
C LEU A 393 22.71 28.60 11.67
N ASN A 394 23.00 29.90 11.91
CA ASN A 394 24.09 30.35 12.74
C ASN A 394 23.67 30.29 14.19
#